data_6524304a7864f97dbdcd44288e1cfc63
#
_entry.id   6524304a7864f97dbdcd44288e1cfc63
#
_cell.length_a   1.000
_cell.length_b   1.000
_cell.length_c   1.000
_cell.angle_alpha   90.00
_cell.angle_beta   90.00
_cell.angle_gamma   90.00
#
_symmetry.space_group_name_H-M   'P 1'
#
loop_
_entity.id
_entity.type
_entity.pdbx_description
1 polymer ?
#
loop_
_entity_poly.entity_id
_entity_poly.type
_entity_poly.pdbx_seq_one_letter_code
_entity_poly.pdbx_strand_id
1 'polypeptide(L)'
;MRALILSGGGGFGAYQVGAWRALAESGWRPDIVLGTSIGAVNSFLVSRGIGPEELRRIWVELPAEFPASNGRFHLYPYAREIPRFRAWTAEIARRFGKRQLHCGLRVCMAEMFSGAMRVVEDESVSEQHLLAACALPGIMPPVRVDGRIYVDGGTLYHVPLKEAVATGADEIVAVDLFRGAPCSAPRVVRLTTLWIRNLLRGETHEPAPDDLARVRLRYLGHAGSLGTIRECFEWNPARVERWLELGYRETTAAVERQDWADAR
;
A
#
# COMPACT_ATOMS: atom_id res chain seq x y z
N MET A 1 -0.55 4.26 -21.61
CA MET A 1 0.20 3.63 -20.49
C MET A 1 -0.75 3.35 -19.33
N ARG A 2 -0.69 2.16 -18.75
CA ARG A 2 -1.57 1.70 -17.66
C ARG A 2 -0.86 1.79 -16.32
N ALA A 3 -1.46 2.43 -15.34
CA ALA A 3 -0.95 2.48 -13.98
C ALA A 3 -1.85 1.69 -13.02
N LEU A 4 -1.22 0.93 -12.11
CA LEU A 4 -1.88 0.32 -10.97
C LEU A 4 -1.48 1.06 -9.71
N ILE A 5 -2.45 1.58 -8.96
CA ILE A 5 -2.22 2.17 -7.66
C ILE A 5 -2.69 1.21 -6.57
N LEU A 6 -1.80 0.95 -5.62
CA LEU A 6 -2.09 0.16 -4.42
C LEU A 6 -2.01 1.08 -3.19
N SER A 7 -3.16 1.33 -2.57
CA SER A 7 -3.27 2.28 -1.44
C SER A 7 -2.64 1.76 -0.15
N GLY A 8 -2.46 2.64 0.83
CA GLY A 8 -2.15 2.25 2.20
C GLY A 8 -3.31 1.49 2.87
N GLY A 9 -3.01 0.72 3.93
CA GLY A 9 -4.04 0.01 4.68
C GLY A 9 -3.57 -1.20 5.50
N GLY A 10 -2.27 -1.32 5.81
CA GLY A 10 -1.74 -2.39 6.67
C GLY A 10 -2.11 -3.79 6.19
N GLY A 11 -2.56 -4.66 7.10
CA GLY A 11 -2.92 -6.05 6.78
C GLY A 11 -4.04 -6.22 5.75
N PHE A 12 -4.86 -5.17 5.54
CA PHE A 12 -5.86 -5.17 4.46
C PHE A 12 -5.24 -5.22 3.07
N GLY A 13 -3.91 -5.00 2.94
CA GLY A 13 -3.17 -5.20 1.69
C GLY A 13 -3.32 -6.59 1.09
N ALA A 14 -3.73 -7.58 1.86
CA ALA A 14 -4.12 -8.90 1.35
C ALA A 14 -5.29 -8.81 0.32
N TYR A 15 -6.24 -7.90 0.52
CA TYR A 15 -7.29 -7.63 -0.47
C TYR A 15 -6.71 -7.21 -1.81
N GLN A 16 -5.65 -6.38 -1.81
CA GLN A 16 -4.96 -5.96 -3.05
C GLN A 16 -4.34 -7.14 -3.81
N VAL A 17 -3.83 -8.14 -3.08
CA VAL A 17 -3.29 -9.36 -3.71
C VAL A 17 -4.39 -10.13 -4.43
N GLY A 18 -5.57 -10.27 -3.82
CA GLY A 18 -6.73 -10.86 -4.46
C GLY A 18 -7.20 -10.05 -5.68
N ALA A 19 -7.26 -8.73 -5.55
CA ALA A 19 -7.59 -7.83 -6.65
C ALA A 19 -6.59 -7.94 -7.81
N TRP A 20 -5.29 -7.99 -7.49
CA TRP A 20 -4.23 -8.20 -8.50
C TRP A 20 -4.39 -9.54 -9.21
N ARG A 21 -4.74 -10.61 -8.48
CA ARG A 21 -4.99 -11.92 -9.08
C ARG A 21 -6.11 -11.82 -10.14
N ALA A 22 -7.25 -11.22 -9.82
CA ALA A 22 -8.37 -11.07 -10.74
C ALA A 22 -8.00 -10.23 -11.98
N LEU A 23 -7.28 -9.10 -11.78
CA LEU A 23 -6.76 -8.29 -12.88
C LEU A 23 -5.81 -9.08 -13.76
N ALA A 24 -4.89 -9.85 -13.16
CA ALA A 24 -3.93 -10.66 -13.88
C ALA A 24 -4.61 -11.77 -14.69
N GLU A 25 -5.61 -12.44 -14.14
CA GLU A 25 -6.38 -13.49 -14.82
C GLU A 25 -7.23 -12.93 -15.96
N SER A 26 -7.75 -11.69 -15.84
CA SER A 26 -8.45 -11.02 -16.94
C SER A 26 -7.56 -10.55 -18.10
N GLY A 27 -6.25 -10.75 -17.99
CA GLY A 27 -5.28 -10.28 -18.98
C GLY A 27 -4.87 -8.82 -18.83
N TRP A 28 -5.40 -8.08 -17.83
CA TRP A 28 -4.99 -6.70 -17.58
C TRP A 28 -3.59 -6.66 -16.96
N ARG A 29 -2.71 -5.81 -17.47
CA ARG A 29 -1.33 -5.66 -16.99
C ARG A 29 -0.99 -4.18 -16.88
N PRO A 30 -0.35 -3.74 -15.79
CA PRO A 30 0.18 -2.39 -15.66
C PRO A 30 1.52 -2.24 -16.37
N ASP A 31 1.77 -1.07 -16.91
CA ASP A 31 3.08 -0.63 -17.36
C ASP A 31 3.89 -0.06 -16.18
N ILE A 32 3.18 0.42 -15.15
CA ILE A 32 3.76 0.97 -13.93
C ILE A 32 2.85 0.67 -12.72
N VAL A 33 3.45 0.37 -11.57
CA VAL A 33 2.75 0.21 -10.29
C VAL A 33 3.24 1.23 -9.28
N LEU A 34 2.31 1.80 -8.51
CA LEU A 34 2.58 2.78 -7.47
C LEU A 34 1.96 2.33 -6.14
N GLY A 35 2.62 2.64 -5.04
CA GLY A 35 2.05 2.32 -3.74
C GLY A 35 2.52 3.20 -2.60
N THR A 36 1.65 3.31 -1.59
CA THR A 36 1.94 3.88 -0.28
C THR A 36 1.77 2.81 0.79
N SER A 37 2.51 2.90 1.90
CA SER A 37 2.36 1.95 3.00
C SER A 37 2.48 0.50 2.53
N ILE A 38 1.59 -0.36 2.95
CA ILE A 38 1.54 -1.77 2.52
C ILE A 38 1.39 -1.91 0.99
N GLY A 39 0.73 -0.95 0.35
CA GLY A 39 0.64 -0.90 -1.12
C GLY A 39 2.00 -0.74 -1.79
N ALA A 40 2.97 -0.09 -1.14
CA ALA A 40 4.34 -0.01 -1.62
C ALA A 40 5.03 -1.38 -1.63
N VAL A 41 4.79 -2.20 -0.60
CA VAL A 41 5.32 -3.58 -0.54
C VAL A 41 4.69 -4.46 -1.62
N ASN A 42 3.37 -4.37 -1.80
CA ASN A 42 2.69 -5.10 -2.86
C ASN A 42 3.14 -4.63 -4.26
N SER A 43 3.29 -3.32 -4.47
CA SER A 43 3.80 -2.75 -5.73
C SER A 43 5.22 -3.24 -6.03
N PHE A 44 6.07 -3.31 -5.02
CA PHE A 44 7.43 -3.85 -5.13
C PHE A 44 7.42 -5.31 -5.62
N LEU A 45 6.52 -6.14 -5.11
CA LEU A 45 6.40 -7.53 -5.52
C LEU A 45 5.79 -7.68 -6.93
N VAL A 46 4.72 -6.94 -7.21
CA VAL A 46 4.06 -6.94 -8.52
C VAL A 46 5.02 -6.47 -9.62
N SER A 47 5.77 -5.40 -9.39
CA SER A 47 6.73 -4.88 -10.38
C SER A 47 7.83 -5.89 -10.76
N ARG A 48 8.13 -6.82 -9.86
CA ARG A 48 9.12 -7.89 -10.07
C ARG A 48 8.52 -9.18 -10.64
N GLY A 49 7.28 -9.10 -11.15
CA GLY A 49 6.62 -10.23 -11.79
C GLY A 49 6.26 -11.36 -10.83
N ILE A 50 6.10 -11.06 -9.53
CA ILE A 50 5.66 -12.06 -8.57
C ILE A 50 4.20 -12.40 -8.89
N GLY A 51 3.96 -13.66 -9.26
CA GLY A 51 2.64 -14.14 -9.63
C GLY A 51 1.67 -14.18 -8.43
N PRO A 52 0.35 -14.20 -8.70
CA PRO A 52 -0.67 -14.14 -7.65
C PRO A 52 -0.53 -15.24 -6.59
N GLU A 53 -0.19 -16.46 -6.98
CA GLU A 53 -0.05 -17.58 -6.04
C GLU A 53 1.22 -17.45 -5.16
N GLU A 54 2.33 -16.95 -5.72
CA GLU A 54 3.53 -16.65 -4.92
C GLU A 54 3.27 -15.49 -3.96
N LEU A 55 2.54 -14.44 -4.40
CA LEU A 55 2.07 -13.36 -3.54
C LEU A 55 1.20 -13.85 -2.38
N ARG A 56 0.26 -14.77 -2.67
CA ARG A 56 -0.58 -15.38 -1.63
C ARG A 56 0.30 -16.07 -0.57
N ARG A 57 1.28 -16.89 -0.97
CA ARG A 57 2.21 -17.54 -0.03
C ARG A 57 3.01 -16.54 0.79
N ILE A 58 3.50 -15.47 0.18
CA ILE A 58 4.21 -14.39 0.87
C ILE A 58 3.34 -13.76 1.97
N TRP A 59 2.06 -13.62 1.76
CA TRP A 59 1.13 -13.03 2.71
C TRP A 59 0.63 -13.99 3.79
N VAL A 60 0.39 -15.24 3.43
CA VAL A 60 -0.21 -16.24 4.33
C VAL A 60 0.84 -16.99 5.13
N GLU A 61 1.92 -17.41 4.48
CA GLU A 61 2.88 -18.35 5.06
C GLU A 61 4.13 -17.65 5.62
N LEU A 62 4.73 -16.74 4.83
CA LEU A 62 5.99 -16.12 5.21
C LEU A 62 5.97 -15.38 6.57
N PRO A 63 4.91 -14.67 6.99
CA PRO A 63 4.93 -13.99 8.29
C PRO A 63 5.01 -14.96 9.49
N ALA A 64 4.61 -16.22 9.32
CA ALA A 64 4.71 -17.24 10.37
C ALA A 64 6.18 -17.58 10.72
N GLU A 65 7.11 -17.36 9.79
CA GLU A 65 8.54 -17.58 10.00
C GLU A 65 9.15 -16.57 11.00
N PHE A 66 8.46 -15.46 11.27
CA PHE A 66 8.95 -14.37 12.10
C PHE A 66 8.11 -14.21 13.38
N PRO A 67 8.75 -14.16 14.56
CA PRO A 67 8.01 -14.00 15.81
C PRO A 67 7.48 -12.59 15.99
N ALA A 68 6.30 -12.47 16.58
CA ALA A 68 5.88 -11.23 17.22
C ALA A 68 6.72 -10.98 18.48
N SER A 69 6.86 -9.72 18.91
CA SER A 69 7.56 -9.41 20.16
C SER A 69 6.83 -9.97 21.38
N ASN A 70 7.57 -10.62 22.27
CA ASN A 70 7.09 -11.09 23.57
C ASN A 70 7.23 -10.05 24.69
N GLY A 71 7.71 -8.84 24.38
CA GLY A 71 7.94 -7.77 25.37
C GLY A 71 6.68 -7.40 26.13
N ARG A 72 6.80 -7.24 27.46
CA ARG A 72 5.69 -6.89 28.35
C ARG A 72 5.30 -5.41 28.32
N PHE A 73 6.18 -4.55 27.79
CA PHE A 73 5.97 -3.10 27.73
C PHE A 73 5.90 -2.65 26.28
N HIS A 74 4.69 -2.66 25.71
CA HIS A 74 4.41 -1.97 24.47
C HIS A 74 3.50 -0.78 24.76
N LEU A 75 3.97 0.41 24.44
CA LEU A 75 3.20 1.65 24.57
C LEU A 75 1.92 1.59 23.70
N TYR A 76 1.95 0.76 22.65
CA TYR A 76 0.83 0.51 21.75
C TYR A 76 0.61 -0.99 21.55
N PRO A 77 -0.65 -1.45 21.55
CA PRO A 77 -0.97 -2.88 21.38
C PRO A 77 -0.44 -3.48 20.08
N TYR A 78 -0.26 -2.68 19.04
CA TYR A 78 0.22 -3.11 17.72
C TYR A 78 1.75 -3.20 17.63
N ALA A 79 2.48 -2.64 18.57
CA ALA A 79 3.94 -2.68 18.59
C ALA A 79 4.52 -4.10 18.64
N ARG A 80 3.73 -5.08 19.08
CA ARG A 80 4.11 -6.50 19.07
C ARG A 80 4.36 -7.05 17.67
N GLU A 81 3.67 -6.55 16.67
CA GLU A 81 3.79 -7.01 15.28
C GLU A 81 4.90 -6.28 14.50
N ILE A 82 5.45 -5.17 15.03
CA ILE A 82 6.50 -4.40 14.35
C ILE A 82 7.73 -5.25 14.01
N PRO A 83 8.30 -6.06 14.92
CA PRO A 83 9.46 -6.91 14.60
C PRO A 83 9.15 -7.91 13.49
N ARG A 84 7.96 -8.55 13.54
CA ARG A 84 7.51 -9.47 12.48
C ARG A 84 7.41 -8.76 11.14
N PHE A 85 6.76 -7.59 11.10
CA PHE A 85 6.60 -6.81 9.89
C PHE A 85 7.95 -6.38 9.30
N ARG A 86 8.88 -5.91 10.14
CA ARG A 86 10.24 -5.53 9.70
C ARG A 86 11.00 -6.72 9.12
N ALA A 87 10.99 -7.87 9.80
CA ALA A 87 11.65 -9.07 9.33
C ALA A 87 11.03 -9.60 8.02
N TRP A 88 9.71 -9.58 7.91
CA TRP A 88 8.98 -9.93 6.69
C TRP A 88 9.35 -9.00 5.52
N THR A 89 9.39 -7.68 5.74
CA THR A 89 9.77 -6.70 4.71
C THR A 89 11.23 -6.86 4.30
N ALA A 90 12.14 -7.08 5.25
CA ALA A 90 13.55 -7.35 4.98
C ALA A 90 13.73 -8.60 4.13
N GLU A 91 13.02 -9.68 4.46
CA GLU A 91 13.08 -10.93 3.73
C GLU A 91 12.52 -10.79 2.30
N ILE A 92 11.43 -10.02 2.13
CA ILE A 92 10.91 -9.67 0.79
C ILE A 92 11.98 -8.93 -0.02
N ALA A 93 12.60 -7.90 0.54
CA ALA A 93 13.63 -7.14 -0.14
C ALA A 93 14.85 -8.01 -0.50
N ARG A 94 15.25 -8.90 0.41
CA ARG A 94 16.36 -9.83 0.21
C ARG A 94 16.06 -10.85 -0.91
N ARG A 95 14.88 -11.48 -0.90
CA ARG A 95 14.50 -12.54 -1.88
C ARG A 95 14.24 -11.96 -3.27
N PHE A 96 13.61 -10.81 -3.35
CA PHE A 96 13.05 -10.29 -4.60
C PHE A 96 13.72 -9.01 -5.10
N GLY A 97 14.54 -8.34 -4.28
CA GLY A 97 15.13 -7.04 -4.62
C GLY A 97 15.98 -7.03 -5.88
N LYS A 98 16.63 -8.16 -6.18
CA LYS A 98 17.48 -8.31 -7.38
C LYS A 98 16.76 -8.88 -8.59
N ARG A 99 15.45 -9.21 -8.50
CA ARG A 99 14.69 -9.67 -9.67
C ARG A 99 14.49 -8.52 -10.64
N GLN A 100 14.55 -8.85 -11.93
CA GLN A 100 14.26 -7.89 -13.00
C GLN A 100 12.85 -7.33 -12.86
N LEU A 101 12.71 -6.05 -13.17
CA LEU A 101 11.41 -5.39 -13.23
C LEU A 101 10.64 -5.82 -14.49
N HIS A 102 9.37 -6.15 -14.31
CA HIS A 102 8.43 -6.45 -15.39
C HIS A 102 7.58 -5.24 -15.75
N CYS A 103 7.47 -4.27 -14.85
CA CYS A 103 6.87 -2.97 -15.08
C CYS A 103 7.53 -1.94 -14.16
N GLY A 104 7.34 -0.65 -14.43
CA GLY A 104 7.88 0.42 -13.59
C GLY A 104 7.34 0.36 -12.16
N LEU A 105 8.13 0.81 -11.20
CA LEU A 105 7.78 0.87 -9.78
C LEU A 105 7.92 2.29 -9.26
N ARG A 106 6.96 2.73 -8.45
CA ARG A 106 7.01 3.97 -7.67
C ARG A 106 6.59 3.70 -6.23
N VAL A 107 7.49 3.95 -5.29
CA VAL A 107 7.23 3.87 -3.85
C VAL A 107 7.10 5.26 -3.29
N CYS A 108 5.95 5.56 -2.68
CA CYS A 108 5.61 6.86 -2.14
C CYS A 108 5.76 6.89 -0.62
N MET A 109 6.52 7.87 -0.11
CA MET A 109 6.72 8.12 1.31
C MET A 109 6.76 9.63 1.58
N ALA A 110 6.45 10.05 2.81
CA ALA A 110 6.40 11.46 3.20
C ALA A 110 7.69 11.89 3.90
N GLU A 111 8.33 12.95 3.44
CA GLU A 111 9.47 13.55 4.17
C GLU A 111 8.94 14.33 5.38
N MET A 112 9.42 13.96 6.57
CA MET A 112 8.84 14.40 7.83
C MET A 112 8.93 15.92 8.08
N PHE A 113 9.96 16.59 7.57
CA PHE A 113 10.18 18.02 7.85
C PHE A 113 9.74 18.96 6.73
N SER A 114 9.77 18.51 5.48
CA SER A 114 9.31 19.33 4.35
C SER A 114 7.83 19.14 4.05
N GLY A 115 7.24 18.03 4.47
CA GLY A 115 5.88 17.66 4.10
C GLY A 115 5.73 17.28 2.62
N ALA A 116 6.85 17.05 1.93
CA ALA A 116 6.83 16.66 0.53
C ALA A 116 6.63 15.15 0.37
N MET A 117 5.84 14.76 -0.63
CA MET A 117 5.82 13.38 -1.10
C MET A 117 7.13 13.08 -1.81
N ARG A 118 7.83 12.05 -1.35
CA ARG A 118 9.01 11.52 -2.02
C ARG A 118 8.64 10.24 -2.75
N VAL A 119 8.89 10.23 -4.03
CA VAL A 119 8.73 9.03 -4.87
C VAL A 119 10.12 8.44 -5.13
N VAL A 120 10.26 7.15 -4.87
CA VAL A 120 11.47 6.37 -5.20
C VAL A 120 11.12 5.37 -6.28
N GLU A 121 11.99 5.28 -7.26
CA GLU A 121 11.70 4.62 -8.53
C GLU A 121 12.53 3.35 -8.72
N ASP A 122 11.88 2.34 -9.29
CA ASP A 122 12.48 1.16 -9.90
C ASP A 122 13.55 0.45 -9.03
N GLU A 123 14.75 0.28 -9.53
CA GLU A 123 15.86 -0.40 -8.83
C GLU A 123 16.42 0.38 -7.65
N SER A 124 16.12 1.68 -7.55
CA SER A 124 16.51 2.51 -6.40
C SER A 124 15.74 2.14 -5.12
N VAL A 125 14.64 1.38 -5.24
CA VAL A 125 13.83 0.96 -4.10
C VAL A 125 14.56 -0.12 -3.30
N SER A 126 14.91 0.20 -2.05
CA SER A 126 15.53 -0.68 -1.07
C SER A 126 14.58 -1.08 0.06
N GLU A 127 15.02 -2.00 0.92
CA GLU A 127 14.32 -2.33 2.17
C GLU A 127 13.98 -1.09 3.00
N GLN A 128 14.93 -0.15 3.14
CA GLN A 128 14.72 1.07 3.94
C GLN A 128 13.60 1.94 3.36
N HIS A 129 13.45 2.01 2.04
CA HIS A 129 12.36 2.72 1.38
C HIS A 129 11.01 2.05 1.65
N LEU A 130 10.93 0.72 1.60
CA LEU A 130 9.71 -0.01 1.93
C LEU A 130 9.30 0.17 3.40
N LEU A 131 10.27 0.13 4.32
CA LEU A 131 10.03 0.39 5.73
C LEU A 131 9.61 1.84 5.98
N ALA A 132 10.21 2.81 5.29
CA ALA A 132 9.86 4.22 5.37
C ALA A 132 8.43 4.47 4.85
N ALA A 133 8.09 3.87 3.70
CA ALA A 133 6.74 3.95 3.14
C ALA A 133 5.66 3.41 4.08
N CYS A 134 6.01 2.49 4.99
CA CYS A 134 5.10 1.88 5.97
C CYS A 134 5.24 2.45 7.39
N ALA A 135 6.07 3.47 7.60
CA ALA A 135 6.33 4.05 8.93
C ALA A 135 5.18 4.94 9.39
N LEU A 136 3.99 4.34 9.65
CA LEU A 136 2.79 5.07 10.07
C LEU A 136 3.00 5.73 11.43
N PRO A 137 2.87 7.08 11.51
CA PRO A 137 3.04 7.82 12.74
C PRO A 137 2.15 7.32 13.89
N GLY A 138 2.73 7.17 15.07
CA GLY A 138 2.05 6.63 16.25
C GLY A 138 1.99 5.10 16.31
N ILE A 139 2.41 4.41 15.24
CA ILE A 139 2.49 2.93 15.19
C ILE A 139 3.92 2.49 14.96
N MET A 140 4.60 3.02 13.96
CA MET A 140 5.99 2.71 13.65
C MET A 140 6.89 3.94 13.78
N PRO A 141 8.15 3.75 14.21
CA PRO A 141 9.10 4.86 14.25
C PRO A 141 9.42 5.35 12.83
N PRO A 142 9.66 6.66 12.66
CA PRO A 142 10.17 7.21 11.41
C PRO A 142 11.46 6.53 10.97
N VAL A 143 11.70 6.47 9.67
CA VAL A 143 12.87 5.82 9.08
C VAL A 143 13.78 6.86 8.46
N ARG A 144 15.10 6.75 8.74
CA ARG A 144 16.12 7.60 8.12
C ARG A 144 16.62 6.91 6.85
N VAL A 145 16.53 7.63 5.72
CA VAL A 145 17.08 7.21 4.42
C VAL A 145 17.87 8.37 3.85
N ASP A 146 19.10 8.15 3.44
CA ASP A 146 20.00 9.15 2.85
C ASP A 146 20.05 10.49 3.63
N GLY A 147 20.13 10.39 4.96
CA GLY A 147 20.21 11.53 5.86
C GLY A 147 18.90 12.24 6.17
N ARG A 148 17.80 11.93 5.47
CA ARG A 148 16.46 12.49 5.69
C ARG A 148 15.58 11.53 6.47
N ILE A 149 14.53 12.06 7.10
CA ILE A 149 13.58 11.27 7.92
C ILE A 149 12.26 11.20 7.20
N TYR A 150 11.76 9.96 7.05
CA TYR A 150 10.53 9.68 6.34
C TYR A 150 9.52 8.96 7.22
N VAL A 151 8.26 9.19 6.90
CA VAL A 151 7.09 8.51 7.44
C VAL A 151 6.23 7.98 6.31
N ASP A 152 5.21 7.19 6.66
CA ASP A 152 4.25 6.61 5.72
C ASP A 152 3.64 7.67 4.80
N GLY A 153 3.73 7.44 3.49
CA GLY A 153 3.17 8.32 2.47
C GLY A 153 1.66 8.49 2.57
N GLY A 154 0.96 7.48 3.09
CA GLY A 154 -0.47 7.55 3.39
C GLY A 154 -0.84 8.58 4.46
N THR A 155 0.13 9.13 5.20
CA THR A 155 -0.08 10.26 6.11
C THR A 155 -0.47 11.53 5.34
N LEU A 156 0.06 11.72 4.14
CA LEU A 156 -0.29 12.83 3.25
C LEU A 156 -1.48 12.43 2.37
N TYR A 157 -1.34 11.35 1.64
CA TYR A 157 -2.36 10.85 0.73
C TYR A 157 -2.25 9.33 0.54
N HIS A 158 -3.30 8.56 0.90
CA HIS A 158 -3.24 7.10 0.90
C HIS A 158 -3.35 6.49 -0.50
N VAL A 159 -3.91 7.21 -1.48
CA VAL A 159 -3.93 6.85 -2.90
C VAL A 159 -3.09 7.86 -3.66
N PRO A 160 -1.85 7.54 -4.09
CA PRO A 160 -0.93 8.49 -4.72
C PRO A 160 -1.33 8.80 -6.17
N LEU A 161 -2.48 9.47 -6.33
CA LEU A 161 -3.10 9.72 -7.64
C LEU A 161 -2.33 10.78 -8.43
N LYS A 162 -1.86 11.85 -7.77
CA LYS A 162 -1.03 12.89 -8.39
C LYS A 162 0.24 12.30 -8.99
N GLU A 163 0.88 11.41 -8.25
CA GLU A 163 2.09 10.72 -8.66
C GLU A 163 1.83 9.78 -9.84
N ALA A 164 0.67 9.11 -9.87
CA ALA A 164 0.29 8.27 -11.00
C ALA A 164 0.00 9.08 -12.26
N VAL A 165 -0.72 10.18 -12.14
CA VAL A 165 -0.97 11.10 -13.27
C VAL A 165 0.33 11.68 -13.81
N ALA A 166 1.26 12.03 -12.94
CA ALA A 166 2.58 12.55 -13.32
C ALA A 166 3.44 11.55 -14.12
N THR A 167 3.13 10.25 -14.09
CA THR A 167 3.80 9.24 -14.94
C THR A 167 3.38 9.33 -16.42
N GLY A 168 2.32 10.08 -16.75
CA GLY A 168 1.73 10.13 -18.07
C GLY A 168 0.79 8.95 -18.37
N ALA A 169 0.29 8.27 -17.34
CA ALA A 169 -0.70 7.20 -17.49
C ALA A 169 -2.03 7.77 -18.05
N ASP A 170 -2.60 7.10 -19.02
CA ASP A 170 -3.91 7.40 -19.61
C ASP A 170 -5.02 6.48 -19.08
N GLU A 171 -4.64 5.38 -18.44
CA GLU A 171 -5.54 4.48 -17.72
C GLU A 171 -4.95 4.19 -16.33
N ILE A 172 -5.73 4.47 -15.28
CA ILE A 172 -5.34 4.23 -13.88
C ILE A 172 -6.38 3.32 -13.23
N VAL A 173 -5.91 2.22 -12.65
CA VAL A 173 -6.69 1.37 -11.75
C VAL A 173 -6.16 1.58 -10.33
N ALA A 174 -7.00 2.06 -9.43
CA ALA A 174 -6.65 2.29 -8.04
C ALA A 174 -7.37 1.28 -7.14
N VAL A 175 -6.60 0.44 -6.43
CA VAL A 175 -7.16 -0.43 -5.40
C VAL A 175 -7.11 0.31 -4.06
N ASP A 176 -8.25 0.87 -3.65
CA ASP A 176 -8.41 1.68 -2.46
C ASP A 176 -9.00 0.85 -1.31
N LEU A 177 -8.20 0.60 -0.28
CA LEU A 177 -8.58 -0.22 0.88
C LEU A 177 -9.57 0.48 1.83
N PHE A 178 -9.78 1.79 1.66
CA PHE A 178 -10.71 2.58 2.47
C PHE A 178 -11.84 3.21 1.67
N ARG A 179 -12.08 2.75 0.46
CA ARG A 179 -13.10 3.29 -0.45
C ARG A 179 -14.49 3.36 0.17
N GLY A 180 -14.93 2.29 0.83
CA GLY A 180 -16.28 2.23 1.39
C GLY A 180 -16.39 2.84 2.78
N ALA A 181 -15.43 2.58 3.64
CA ALA A 181 -15.37 3.13 4.99
C ALA A 181 -13.95 3.05 5.56
N PRO A 182 -13.47 4.10 6.23
CA PRO A 182 -12.22 4.03 6.97
C PRO A 182 -12.34 3.00 8.11
N CYS A 183 -11.24 2.33 8.44
CA CYS A 183 -11.21 1.53 9.65
C CYS A 183 -11.31 2.43 10.89
N SER A 184 -12.00 1.95 11.93
CA SER A 184 -12.07 2.67 13.20
C SER A 184 -10.69 2.67 13.86
N ALA A 185 -10.08 3.85 13.99
CA ALA A 185 -8.78 4.00 14.62
C ALA A 185 -8.91 4.55 16.05
N PRO A 186 -8.05 4.08 17.00
CA PRO A 186 -7.97 4.67 18.32
C PRO A 186 -7.73 6.18 18.25
N ARG A 187 -8.32 6.92 19.19
CA ARG A 187 -8.25 8.39 19.22
C ARG A 187 -6.81 8.91 19.16
N VAL A 188 -5.88 8.23 19.84
CA VAL A 188 -4.45 8.56 19.84
C VAL A 188 -3.86 8.47 18.42
N VAL A 189 -4.10 7.39 17.70
CA VAL A 189 -3.60 7.21 16.32
C VAL A 189 -4.15 8.29 15.41
N ARG A 190 -5.47 8.56 15.48
CA ARG A 190 -6.11 9.64 14.72
C ARG A 190 -5.50 11.01 15.02
N LEU A 191 -5.31 11.34 16.31
CA LEU A 191 -4.76 12.63 16.71
C LEU A 191 -3.30 12.78 16.27
N THR A 192 -2.48 11.74 16.42
CA THR A 192 -1.07 11.76 15.98
C THR A 192 -0.97 11.92 14.47
N THR A 193 -1.75 11.18 13.71
CA THR A 193 -1.79 11.29 12.24
C THR A 193 -2.25 12.69 11.81
N LEU A 194 -3.31 13.22 12.43
CA LEU A 194 -3.81 14.57 12.15
C LEU A 194 -2.77 15.64 12.51
N TRP A 195 -2.10 15.49 13.64
CA TRP A 195 -1.06 16.45 14.07
C TRP A 195 0.12 16.45 13.09
N ILE A 196 0.62 15.28 12.70
CA ILE A 196 1.70 15.16 11.71
C ILE A 196 1.24 15.67 10.35
N ARG A 197 0.05 15.29 9.88
CA ARG A 197 -0.53 15.84 8.65
C ARG A 197 -0.63 17.37 8.67
N ASN A 198 -0.99 17.96 9.81
CA ASN A 198 -1.02 19.42 9.95
C ASN A 198 0.38 20.05 9.96
N LEU A 199 1.37 19.35 10.53
CA LEU A 199 2.77 19.77 10.50
C LEU A 199 3.35 19.69 9.07
N LEU A 200 2.93 18.69 8.30
CA LEU A 200 3.40 18.42 6.94
C LEU A 200 2.66 19.24 5.85
N ARG A 201 1.85 20.23 6.22
CA ARG A 201 1.12 21.06 5.25
C ARG A 201 2.07 21.88 4.38
N GLY A 202 2.46 21.33 3.22
CA GLY A 202 3.32 22.03 2.27
C GLY A 202 2.78 22.07 0.85
N GLU A 203 2.25 20.97 0.31
CA GLU A 203 1.79 20.87 -1.08
C GLU A 203 0.40 20.24 -1.17
N THR A 204 -0.34 20.59 -2.23
CA THR A 204 -1.54 19.87 -2.61
C THR A 204 -1.12 18.54 -3.25
N HIS A 205 -1.56 17.43 -2.64
CA HIS A 205 -1.27 16.08 -3.15
C HIS A 205 -2.39 15.54 -4.06
N GLU A 206 -3.37 16.39 -4.38
CA GLU A 206 -4.41 16.08 -5.35
C GLU A 206 -3.95 16.50 -6.75
N PRO A 207 -4.20 15.71 -7.80
CA PRO A 207 -3.92 16.11 -9.16
C PRO A 207 -4.87 17.24 -9.57
N ALA A 208 -4.44 18.07 -10.53
CA ALA A 208 -5.32 19.09 -11.07
C ALA A 208 -6.54 18.46 -11.77
N PRO A 209 -7.73 19.11 -11.71
CA PRO A 209 -8.94 18.58 -12.37
C PRO A 209 -8.74 18.30 -13.86
N ASP A 210 -8.02 19.17 -14.55
CA ASP A 210 -7.73 19.03 -15.99
C ASP A 210 -6.84 17.81 -16.29
N ASP A 211 -5.94 17.45 -15.39
CA ASP A 211 -5.08 16.26 -15.54
C ASP A 211 -5.90 14.98 -15.31
N LEU A 212 -6.83 15.01 -14.34
CA LEU A 212 -7.75 13.90 -14.11
C LEU A 212 -8.72 13.70 -15.28
N ALA A 213 -9.18 14.77 -15.93
CA ALA A 213 -10.10 14.67 -17.06
C ALA A 213 -9.48 13.94 -18.27
N ARG A 214 -8.15 13.86 -18.34
CA ARG A 214 -7.42 13.17 -19.43
C ARG A 214 -7.18 11.70 -19.16
N VAL A 215 -7.47 11.23 -17.92
CA VAL A 215 -7.15 9.88 -17.46
C VAL A 215 -8.43 9.09 -17.27
N ARG A 216 -8.46 7.85 -17.76
CA ARG A 216 -9.49 6.87 -17.42
C ARG A 216 -9.19 6.29 -16.06
N LEU A 217 -9.81 6.84 -15.02
CA LEU A 217 -9.60 6.43 -13.63
C LEU A 217 -10.69 5.44 -13.19
N ARG A 218 -10.26 4.33 -12.62
CA ARG A 218 -11.12 3.28 -12.08
C ARG A 218 -10.72 2.93 -10.67
N TYR A 219 -11.69 2.92 -9.75
CA TYR A 219 -11.47 2.50 -8.39
C TYR A 219 -12.01 1.10 -8.13
N LEU A 220 -11.16 0.26 -7.54
CA LEU A 220 -11.52 -1.01 -6.92
C LEU A 220 -11.42 -0.86 -5.40
N GLY A 221 -12.29 -1.52 -4.66
CA GLY A 221 -12.27 -1.50 -3.19
C GLY A 221 -13.57 -2.01 -2.62
N HIS A 222 -13.51 -2.49 -1.39
CA HIS A 222 -14.68 -2.98 -0.68
C HIS A 222 -15.65 -1.84 -0.35
N ALA A 223 -16.95 -2.06 -0.55
CA ALA A 223 -17.98 -1.05 -0.29
C ALA A 223 -18.20 -0.75 1.21
N GLY A 224 -17.76 -1.65 2.09
CA GLY A 224 -17.82 -1.49 3.54
C GLY A 224 -16.44 -1.36 4.18
N SER A 225 -16.35 -1.55 5.50
CA SER A 225 -15.09 -1.65 6.20
C SER A 225 -14.49 -3.05 6.08
N LEU A 226 -13.21 -3.15 5.75
CA LEU A 226 -12.48 -4.43 5.74
C LEU A 226 -12.24 -4.99 7.16
N GLY A 227 -12.41 -4.17 8.19
CA GLY A 227 -12.24 -4.56 9.59
C GLY A 227 -11.83 -3.41 10.50
N THR A 228 -11.39 -3.76 11.70
CA THR A 228 -10.92 -2.83 12.71
C THR A 228 -9.44 -2.51 12.55
N ILE A 229 -8.97 -1.40 13.17
CA ILE A 229 -7.53 -1.07 13.21
C ILE A 229 -6.70 -2.19 13.85
N ARG A 230 -7.25 -2.91 14.83
CA ARG A 230 -6.58 -4.04 15.45
C ARG A 230 -6.34 -5.16 14.45
N GLU A 231 -7.36 -5.53 13.70
CA GLU A 231 -7.25 -6.55 12.65
C GLU A 231 -6.28 -6.14 11.55
N CYS A 232 -6.23 -4.84 11.23
CA CYS A 232 -5.30 -4.26 10.27
C CYS A 232 -3.82 -4.50 10.63
N PHE A 233 -3.47 -4.52 11.93
CA PHE A 233 -2.07 -4.62 12.38
C PHE A 233 -1.72 -5.98 13.01
N GLU A 234 -2.68 -6.80 13.36
CA GLU A 234 -2.43 -8.16 13.87
C GLU A 234 -2.48 -9.17 12.73
N TRP A 235 -1.34 -9.76 12.40
CA TRP A 235 -1.30 -10.83 11.40
C TRP A 235 -2.09 -12.05 11.88
N ASN A 236 -2.96 -12.56 11.01
CA ASN A 236 -3.73 -13.77 11.21
C ASN A 236 -4.00 -14.43 9.84
N PRO A 237 -3.52 -15.66 9.61
CA PRO A 237 -3.60 -16.30 8.28
C PRO A 237 -5.03 -16.48 7.78
N ALA A 238 -5.98 -16.81 8.65
CA ALA A 238 -7.37 -16.99 8.25
C ALA A 238 -8.03 -15.65 7.82
N ARG A 239 -7.66 -14.53 8.47
CA ARG A 239 -8.11 -13.20 8.02
C ARG A 239 -7.47 -12.79 6.71
N VAL A 240 -6.18 -13.04 6.55
CA VAL A 240 -5.45 -12.78 5.31
C VAL A 240 -6.12 -13.50 4.14
N GLU A 241 -6.39 -14.80 4.28
CA GLU A 241 -7.10 -15.59 3.26
C GLU A 241 -8.48 -15.02 2.93
N ARG A 242 -9.24 -14.62 3.95
CA ARG A 242 -10.56 -14.00 3.75
C ARG A 242 -10.47 -12.71 2.94
N TRP A 243 -9.49 -11.84 3.20
CA TRP A 243 -9.31 -10.60 2.44
C TRP A 243 -8.79 -10.85 1.02
N LEU A 244 -7.93 -11.83 0.83
CA LEU A 244 -7.50 -12.30 -0.49
C LEU A 244 -8.70 -12.73 -1.34
N GLU A 245 -9.53 -13.61 -0.79
CA GLU A 245 -10.72 -14.12 -1.49
C GLU A 245 -11.75 -13.01 -1.76
N LEU A 246 -11.94 -12.10 -0.81
CA LEU A 246 -12.84 -10.96 -0.97
C LEU A 246 -12.36 -10.05 -2.13
N GLY A 247 -11.08 -9.69 -2.13
CA GLY A 247 -10.48 -8.87 -3.17
C GLY A 247 -10.56 -9.51 -4.56
N TYR A 248 -10.30 -10.81 -4.63
CA TYR A 248 -10.43 -11.57 -5.86
C TYR A 248 -11.87 -11.57 -6.39
N ARG A 249 -12.83 -11.97 -5.57
CA ARG A 249 -14.24 -12.07 -5.96
C ARG A 249 -14.82 -10.72 -6.39
N GLU A 250 -14.59 -9.66 -5.62
CA GLU A 250 -15.14 -8.33 -5.92
C GLU A 250 -14.52 -7.72 -7.17
N THR A 251 -13.22 -7.92 -7.38
CA THR A 251 -12.54 -7.45 -8.58
C THR A 251 -12.95 -8.25 -9.82
N THR A 252 -13.07 -9.58 -9.73
CA THR A 252 -13.59 -10.41 -10.82
C THR A 252 -14.98 -9.92 -11.25
N ALA A 253 -15.89 -9.73 -10.29
CA ALA A 253 -17.22 -9.21 -10.58
C ALA A 253 -17.21 -7.80 -11.19
N ALA A 254 -16.26 -6.94 -10.81
CA ALA A 254 -16.11 -5.61 -11.41
C ALA A 254 -15.60 -5.69 -12.87
N VAL A 255 -14.65 -6.57 -13.12
CA VAL A 255 -14.09 -6.81 -14.46
C VAL A 255 -15.16 -7.37 -15.41
N GLU A 256 -15.93 -8.38 -14.97
CA GLU A 256 -16.97 -9.03 -15.77
C GLU A 256 -18.10 -8.08 -16.16
N ARG A 257 -18.52 -7.19 -15.26
CA ARG A 257 -19.57 -6.21 -15.56
C ARG A 257 -19.15 -5.14 -16.56
N GLN A 258 -17.87 -5.04 -16.92
CA GLN A 258 -17.28 -3.88 -17.60
C GLN A 258 -17.64 -2.53 -16.94
N ASP A 259 -18.30 -2.59 -15.80
CA ASP A 259 -18.70 -1.49 -14.92
C ASP A 259 -17.52 -1.10 -14.02
N TRP A 260 -16.43 -0.86 -14.66
CA TRP A 260 -15.40 -0.08 -14.00
C TRP A 260 -16.00 1.31 -13.85
N ALA A 261 -16.60 1.60 -12.71
CA ALA A 261 -17.20 2.90 -12.48
C ALA A 261 -16.16 3.97 -12.81
N ASP A 262 -16.39 4.71 -13.89
CA ASP A 262 -15.67 5.94 -14.12
C ASP A 262 -15.91 6.80 -12.87
N ALA A 263 -14.86 7.00 -12.09
CA ALA A 263 -14.90 7.88 -10.94
C ALA A 263 -14.96 9.31 -11.49
N ARG A 264 -16.17 9.82 -11.65
CA ARG A 264 -16.43 11.25 -11.82
C ARG A 264 -16.74 11.86 -10.47
#